data_fbbc022859e1874abb6c483aeec3f273
#
_entry.id   fbbc022859e1874abb6c483aeec3f273
#
_cell.length_a   1.000
_cell.length_b   1.000
_cell.length_c   1.000
_cell.angle_alpha   90.00
_cell.angle_beta   90.00
_cell.angle_gamma   90.00
#
_symmetry.space_group_name_H-M   'P 1'
#
loop_
_entity.id
_entity.type
_entity.pdbx_description
1 polymer ?
#
loop_
_entity_poly.entity_id
_entity_poly.type
_entity_poly.pdbx_seq_one_letter_code
_entity_poly.pdbx_strand_id
1 'polypeptide(L)'
;MKSKILIITAAVLLLVSCGTQKSGSTAATTAPVTETAKAVVLTPELEEGKNLYENSCARCHKLYDAKKFTQEEWKPILTRMQKKVKLDDTQMASISNYITSQL
;
A
#
# COMPACT_ATOMS: atom_id res chain seq x y z
N MET A 1 -11.84 -6.95 52.65
CA MET A 1 -11.87 -7.50 51.28
C MET A 1 -13.02 -6.97 50.42
N LYS A 2 -13.81 -6.02 50.87
CA LYS A 2 -14.97 -5.47 50.10
C LYS A 2 -14.65 -4.21 49.28
N SER A 3 -13.46 -3.65 49.44
CA SER A 3 -13.08 -2.38 48.81
C SER A 3 -12.40 -2.52 47.43
N LYS A 4 -12.03 -3.72 47.01
CA LYS A 4 -11.32 -3.95 45.72
C LYS A 4 -12.24 -4.26 44.55
N ILE A 5 -13.51 -4.50 44.81
CA ILE A 5 -14.48 -4.85 43.76
C ILE A 5 -15.12 -3.59 43.13
N LEU A 6 -15.14 -2.48 43.87
CA LEU A 6 -15.76 -1.23 43.40
C LEU A 6 -14.93 -0.41 42.41
N ILE A 7 -13.64 -0.75 42.24
CA ILE A 7 -12.76 -0.01 41.31
C ILE A 7 -12.80 -0.58 39.89
N ILE A 8 -13.25 -1.85 39.77
CA ILE A 8 -13.23 -2.54 38.47
C ILE A 8 -14.45 -2.17 37.59
N THR A 9 -15.53 -1.71 38.21
CA THR A 9 -16.77 -1.37 37.45
C THR A 9 -16.78 -0.01 36.83
N ALA A 10 -15.83 0.87 37.16
CA ALA A 10 -15.78 2.23 36.62
C ALA A 10 -14.93 2.33 35.32
N ALA A 11 -14.20 1.28 34.95
CA ALA A 11 -13.27 1.31 33.83
C ALA A 11 -13.85 0.80 32.48
N VAL A 12 -15.09 0.33 32.47
CA VAL A 12 -15.65 -0.37 31.28
C VAL A 12 -16.51 0.53 30.39
N LEU A 13 -16.75 1.79 30.77
CA LEU A 13 -17.71 2.67 30.09
C LEU A 13 -17.13 3.71 29.11
N LEU A 14 -15.84 3.64 28.75
CA LEU A 14 -15.22 4.65 27.89
C LEU A 14 -14.66 4.16 26.54
N LEU A 15 -15.08 3.01 26.04
CA LEU A 15 -14.59 2.48 24.75
C LEU A 15 -15.71 2.24 23.73
N VAL A 16 -16.64 3.17 23.58
CA VAL A 16 -17.53 3.20 22.42
C VAL A 16 -17.46 4.57 21.78
N SER A 17 -16.43 4.79 21.00
CA SER A 17 -16.40 5.83 20.00
C SER A 17 -15.51 5.38 18.82
N CYS A 18 -15.92 4.32 18.16
CA CYS A 18 -15.48 4.08 16.78
C CYS A 18 -16.41 4.84 15.87
N GLY A 19 -16.05 6.06 15.55
CA GLY A 19 -16.65 6.82 14.48
C GLY A 19 -16.40 6.12 13.16
N THR A 20 -17.45 5.59 12.57
CA THR A 20 -17.50 5.16 11.18
C THR A 20 -17.33 6.40 10.31
N GLN A 21 -16.13 6.68 9.82
CA GLN A 21 -15.96 7.66 8.76
C GLN A 21 -16.32 7.02 7.43
N LYS A 22 -17.58 7.20 7.07
CA LYS A 22 -18.08 7.01 5.71
C LYS A 22 -17.53 8.16 4.88
N SER A 23 -16.50 7.90 4.09
CA SER A 23 -15.97 8.85 3.12
C SER A 23 -17.01 9.07 2.04
N GLY A 24 -17.70 10.19 2.12
CA GLY A 24 -18.55 10.70 1.07
C GLY A 24 -17.71 11.35 -0.02
N SER A 25 -17.83 10.82 -1.22
CA SER A 25 -17.43 11.45 -2.45
C SER A 25 -18.06 12.84 -2.58
N THR A 26 -17.31 13.84 -2.97
CA THR A 26 -17.67 14.84 -3.98
C THR A 26 -16.65 15.97 -4.00
N ALA A 27 -15.95 16.16 -5.08
CA ALA A 27 -15.91 17.45 -5.77
C ALA A 27 -15.01 17.33 -6.99
N ALA A 28 -15.65 17.35 -8.12
CA ALA A 28 -15.00 17.73 -9.37
C ALA A 28 -14.57 19.19 -9.26
N THR A 29 -13.30 19.46 -9.53
CA THR A 29 -12.87 20.79 -9.94
C THR A 29 -11.90 20.62 -11.08
N THR A 30 -12.38 20.99 -12.22
CA THR A 30 -11.69 21.18 -13.48
C THR A 30 -10.56 22.17 -13.30
N ALA A 31 -9.33 21.79 -13.63
CA ALA A 31 -8.25 22.72 -13.91
C ALA A 31 -7.35 22.15 -15.01
N PRO A 32 -6.71 22.99 -15.81
CA PRO A 32 -6.48 22.75 -17.23
C PRO A 32 -5.27 21.83 -17.48
N VAL A 33 -5.43 21.09 -18.56
CA VAL A 33 -4.45 20.24 -19.19
C VAL A 33 -3.18 21.05 -19.52
N THR A 34 -2.06 20.61 -18.95
CA THR A 34 -0.77 20.80 -19.59
C THR A 34 -0.16 19.42 -19.74
N GLU A 35 -0.04 19.06 -20.97
CA GLU A 35 0.55 17.87 -21.51
C GLU A 35 1.97 17.68 -20.96
N THR A 36 2.24 16.58 -20.27
CA THR A 36 3.44 15.76 -20.40
C THR A 36 3.51 14.75 -19.26
N ALA A 37 3.65 13.50 -19.61
CA ALA A 37 3.67 12.31 -18.78
C ALA A 37 2.27 11.78 -18.45
N LYS A 38 1.97 10.65 -19.08
CA LYS A 38 0.82 9.79 -18.79
C LYS A 38 0.82 9.48 -17.29
N ALA A 39 0.13 10.27 -16.51
CA ALA A 39 -0.07 10.00 -15.11
C ALA A 39 -0.88 8.70 -15.03
N VAL A 40 -0.21 7.63 -14.66
CA VAL A 40 -0.88 6.36 -14.36
C VAL A 40 -1.78 6.64 -13.16
N VAL A 41 -3.08 6.62 -13.39
CA VAL A 41 -4.06 6.72 -12.31
C VAL A 41 -3.85 5.49 -11.44
N LEU A 42 -3.27 5.67 -10.26
CA LEU A 42 -3.05 4.59 -9.32
C LEU A 42 -4.41 4.15 -8.78
N THR A 43 -4.81 2.94 -9.12
CA THR A 43 -5.89 2.27 -8.42
C THR A 43 -5.43 1.87 -7.02
N PRO A 44 -6.33 1.60 -6.06
CA PRO A 44 -5.94 1.15 -4.72
C PRO A 44 -4.98 -0.06 -4.73
N GLU A 45 -5.16 -0.98 -5.67
CA GLU A 45 -4.29 -2.15 -5.85
C GLU A 45 -2.89 -1.78 -6.33
N LEU A 46 -2.79 -0.83 -7.26
CA LEU A 46 -1.51 -0.32 -7.76
C LEU A 46 -0.80 0.51 -6.69
N GLU A 47 -1.55 1.22 -5.86
CA GLU A 47 -0.99 1.97 -4.73
C GLU A 47 -0.42 1.02 -3.67
N GLU A 48 -1.12 -0.07 -3.37
CA GLU A 48 -0.58 -1.13 -2.50
C GLU A 48 0.69 -1.74 -3.09
N GLY A 49 0.69 -2.08 -4.37
CA GLY A 49 1.86 -2.59 -5.07
C GLY A 49 3.05 -1.62 -5.00
N LYS A 50 2.81 -0.33 -5.17
CA LYS A 50 3.80 0.73 -5.01
C LYS A 50 4.37 0.75 -3.59
N ASN A 51 3.51 0.76 -2.58
CA ASN A 51 3.91 0.78 -1.18
C ASN A 51 4.76 -0.44 -0.82
N LEU A 52 4.34 -1.62 -1.25
CA LEU A 52 5.10 -2.86 -1.04
C LEU A 52 6.47 -2.81 -1.74
N TYR A 53 6.52 -2.32 -2.97
CA TYR A 53 7.76 -2.15 -3.72
C TYR A 53 8.72 -1.19 -3.00
N GLU A 54 8.26 0.00 -2.65
CA GLU A 54 9.07 1.02 -2.00
C GLU A 54 9.56 0.60 -0.60
N ASN A 55 8.72 -0.07 0.18
CA ASN A 55 9.06 -0.41 1.55
C ASN A 55 9.77 -1.76 1.72
N SER A 56 9.44 -2.74 0.90
CA SER A 56 10.02 -4.08 1.04
C SER A 56 11.30 -4.26 0.23
N CYS A 57 11.34 -3.74 -0.99
CA CYS A 57 12.50 -3.92 -1.86
C CYS A 57 13.65 -2.93 -1.52
N ALA A 58 13.35 -1.77 -0.97
CA ALA A 58 14.36 -0.77 -0.58
C ALA A 58 15.22 -1.17 0.62
N ARG A 59 14.85 -2.23 1.34
CA ARG A 59 15.55 -2.66 2.57
C ARG A 59 16.98 -3.15 2.33
N CYS A 60 17.26 -3.69 1.15
CA CYS A 60 18.55 -4.33 0.88
C CYS A 60 19.45 -3.51 -0.05
N HIS A 61 18.87 -2.74 -0.95
CA HIS A 61 19.60 -1.90 -1.91
C HIS A 61 18.69 -0.79 -2.45
N LYS A 62 19.27 0.15 -3.17
CA LYS A 62 18.53 1.20 -3.84
C LYS A 62 17.51 0.59 -4.82
N LEU A 63 16.29 1.10 -4.80
CA LEU A 63 15.25 0.70 -5.73
C LEU A 63 15.67 0.98 -7.17
N TYR A 64 15.33 0.06 -8.05
CA TYR A 64 15.41 0.28 -9.48
C TYR A 64 14.18 1.07 -9.95
N ASP A 65 14.37 1.94 -10.91
CA ASP A 65 13.26 2.51 -11.66
C ASP A 65 12.50 1.38 -12.37
N ALA A 66 11.17 1.42 -12.36
CA ALA A 66 10.36 0.39 -13.00
C ALA A 66 10.69 0.26 -14.50
N LYS A 67 11.01 1.36 -15.15
CA LYS A 67 11.38 1.42 -16.58
C LYS A 67 12.79 0.94 -16.89
N LYS A 68 13.57 0.58 -15.87
CA LYS A 68 14.96 0.12 -16.07
C LYS A 68 15.04 -1.24 -16.78
N PHE A 69 14.03 -2.06 -16.64
CA PHE A 69 13.95 -3.40 -17.21
C PHE A 69 12.63 -3.58 -17.94
N THR A 70 12.62 -4.47 -18.92
CA THR A 70 11.39 -4.91 -19.57
C THR A 70 10.55 -5.80 -18.64
N GLN A 71 9.30 -6.03 -19.00
CA GLN A 71 8.42 -6.92 -18.23
C GLN A 71 9.00 -8.34 -18.12
N GLU A 72 9.62 -8.86 -19.18
CA GLU A 72 10.25 -10.16 -19.20
C GLU A 72 11.45 -10.26 -18.27
N GLU A 73 12.25 -9.19 -18.21
CA GLU A 73 13.41 -9.11 -17.33
C GLU A 73 13.00 -8.95 -15.86
N TRP A 74 11.88 -8.28 -15.59
CA TRP A 74 11.36 -8.15 -14.24
C TRP A 74 10.92 -9.48 -13.62
N LYS A 75 10.37 -10.41 -14.38
CA LYS A 75 9.89 -11.70 -13.88
C LYS A 75 10.93 -12.47 -13.05
N PRO A 76 12.14 -12.77 -13.58
CA PRO A 76 13.16 -13.46 -12.79
C PRO A 76 13.70 -12.64 -11.63
N ILE A 77 13.71 -11.31 -11.75
CA ILE A 77 14.12 -10.41 -10.67
C ILE A 77 13.13 -10.51 -9.50
N LEU A 78 11.84 -10.39 -9.76
CA LEU A 78 10.79 -10.46 -8.74
C LEU A 78 10.75 -11.84 -8.07
N THR A 79 10.86 -12.93 -8.84
CA THR A 79 10.92 -14.31 -8.30
C THR A 79 12.10 -14.48 -7.32
N ARG A 80 13.24 -13.93 -7.65
CA ARG A 80 14.43 -13.97 -6.79
C ARG A 80 14.26 -13.10 -5.55
N MET A 81 13.65 -11.92 -5.69
CA MET A 81 13.41 -10.99 -4.58
C MET A 81 12.38 -11.53 -3.61
N GLN A 82 11.30 -12.17 -4.07
CA GLN A 82 10.28 -12.78 -3.22
C GLN A 82 10.88 -13.67 -2.13
N LYS A 83 11.83 -14.50 -2.50
CA LYS A 83 12.54 -15.39 -1.56
C LYS A 83 13.31 -14.65 -0.47
N LYS A 84 13.74 -13.41 -0.75
CA LYS A 84 14.54 -12.59 0.17
C LYS A 84 13.67 -11.73 1.08
N VAL A 85 12.57 -11.17 0.55
CA VAL A 85 11.72 -10.22 1.28
C VAL A 85 10.57 -10.90 2.04
N LYS A 86 10.36 -12.21 1.84
CA LYS A 86 9.32 -13.01 2.51
C LYS A 86 7.90 -12.46 2.30
N LEU A 87 7.63 -11.97 1.10
CA LEU A 87 6.29 -11.58 0.69
C LEU A 87 5.53 -12.79 0.12
N ASP A 88 4.23 -12.82 0.32
CA ASP A 88 3.37 -13.83 -0.27
C ASP A 88 3.12 -13.58 -1.76
N ASP A 89 2.47 -14.53 -2.42
CA ASP A 89 2.23 -14.46 -3.86
C ASP A 89 1.28 -13.31 -4.24
N THR A 90 0.33 -12.97 -3.39
CA THR A 90 -0.61 -11.86 -3.61
C THR A 90 0.12 -10.53 -3.55
N GLN A 91 0.96 -10.34 -2.56
CA GLN A 91 1.78 -9.13 -2.40
C GLN A 91 2.78 -8.98 -3.56
N MET A 92 3.37 -10.08 -4.01
CA MET A 92 4.26 -10.05 -5.17
C MET A 92 3.51 -9.77 -6.47
N ALA A 93 2.27 -10.24 -6.61
CA ALA A 93 1.42 -9.89 -7.74
C ALA A 93 1.08 -8.40 -7.76
N SER A 94 0.76 -7.80 -6.61
CA SER A 94 0.53 -6.35 -6.49
C SER A 94 1.76 -5.54 -6.91
N ILE A 95 2.95 -5.93 -6.48
CA ILE A 95 4.21 -5.32 -6.91
C ILE A 95 4.41 -5.46 -8.42
N SER A 96 4.19 -6.64 -8.98
CA SER A 96 4.32 -6.91 -10.42
C SER A 96 3.35 -6.05 -11.23
N ASN A 97 2.11 -5.94 -10.80
CA ASN A 97 1.09 -5.11 -11.44
C ASN A 97 1.48 -3.64 -11.41
N TYR A 98 1.96 -3.15 -10.27
CA TYR A 98 2.46 -1.79 -10.16
C TYR A 98 3.62 -1.52 -11.14
N ILE A 99 4.65 -2.35 -11.14
CA ILE A 99 5.80 -2.19 -12.05
C ILE A 99 5.35 -2.22 -13.51
N THR A 100 4.51 -3.19 -13.88
CA THR A 100 3.98 -3.30 -15.25
C THR A 100 3.17 -2.07 -15.67
N SER A 101 2.43 -1.47 -14.74
CA SER A 101 1.66 -0.26 -15.01
C SER A 101 2.54 0.97 -15.31
N GLN A 102 3.82 0.92 -14.96
CA GLN A 102 4.77 2.00 -15.21
C GLN A 102 5.53 1.84 -16.54
N LEU A 103 5.44 0.68 -17.17
CA LEU A 103 6.11 0.38 -18.45
C LEU A 103 5.30 0.89 -19.63
#